data_fcd8ecee425e59b1f5f587887727e0fe
#
_entry.id   fcd8ecee425e59b1f5f587887727e0fe
#
_cell.length_a   1.000
_cell.length_b   1.000
_cell.length_c   1.000
_cell.angle_alpha   90.00
_cell.angle_beta   90.00
_cell.angle_gamma   90.00
#
_symmetry.space_group_name_H-M   'P 1'
#
loop_
_entity.id
_entity.type
_entity.pdbx_description
1 polymer ?
#
loop_
_entity_poly.entity_id
_entity_poly.type
_entity_poly.pdbx_seq_one_letter_code
_entity_poly.pdbx_strand_id
1 'polypeptide(L)'
;MYKDVYDNSMQFTWHEAKRKANIKKHGIDFADASKVFAGPTFTFEDTRFDYEEHRWITIGLCDLSVVVIAHTETEDEIHIISMRKAEKHEHKIFFENL
;
A
#
# COMPACT_ATOMS: atom_id res chain seq x y z
N MET A 1 7.49 -3.50 -14.34
CA MET A 1 6.77 -2.35 -14.68
C MET A 1 6.83 -1.27 -13.62
N TYR A 2 6.34 -1.55 -12.44
CA TYR A 2 6.45 -0.60 -11.37
C TYR A 2 7.84 -0.50 -10.76
N LYS A 3 8.75 -1.37 -11.13
CA LYS A 3 10.09 -1.34 -10.58
C LYS A 3 10.79 0.01 -10.78
N ASP A 4 10.40 0.74 -11.81
CA ASP A 4 11.01 2.04 -12.08
C ASP A 4 10.25 3.20 -11.46
N VAL A 5 9.00 2.96 -11.01
CA VAL A 5 8.18 4.04 -10.47
C VAL A 5 8.41 4.26 -8.98
N TYR A 6 9.05 3.32 -8.29
CA TYR A 6 9.33 3.46 -6.87
C TYR A 6 10.74 3.96 -6.61
N ASP A 7 11.27 4.73 -7.53
CA ASP A 7 12.55 5.38 -7.36
C ASP A 7 12.35 6.73 -6.65
N ASN A 8 13.41 7.53 -6.61
CA ASN A 8 13.38 8.80 -5.87
C ASN A 8 12.45 9.85 -6.48
N SER A 9 11.95 9.64 -7.69
CA SER A 9 11.02 10.58 -8.31
C SER A 9 9.58 10.35 -7.88
N MET A 10 9.28 9.17 -7.34
CA MET A 10 7.93 8.84 -6.91
C MET A 10 7.64 9.45 -5.54
N GLN A 11 6.51 10.15 -5.43
CA GLN A 11 6.10 10.76 -4.18
C GLN A 11 5.00 9.95 -3.52
N PHE A 12 5.05 9.88 -2.20
CA PHE A 12 4.00 9.26 -1.39
C PHE A 12 3.24 10.37 -0.68
N THR A 13 1.93 10.39 -0.82
CA THR A 13 1.08 11.41 -0.23
C THR A 13 -0.03 10.77 0.58
N TRP A 14 -0.65 11.54 1.46
CA TRP A 14 -1.78 11.11 2.28
C TRP A 14 -2.44 12.31 2.92
N HIS A 15 -3.63 12.09 3.47
CA HIS A 15 -4.27 13.06 4.33
C HIS A 15 -3.80 12.84 5.76
N GLU A 16 -3.29 13.87 6.39
CA GLU A 16 -2.66 13.76 7.72
C GLU A 16 -3.64 13.25 8.79
N ALA A 17 -4.90 13.65 8.73
CA ALA A 17 -5.91 13.16 9.65
C ALA A 17 -6.11 11.64 9.51
N LYS A 18 -6.07 11.12 8.29
CA LYS A 18 -6.17 9.69 8.05
C LYS A 18 -4.93 8.93 8.50
N ARG A 19 -3.77 9.53 8.32
CA ARG A 19 -2.52 8.94 8.83
C ARG A 19 -2.60 8.73 10.33
N LYS A 20 -3.01 9.77 11.07
CA LYS A 20 -3.12 9.70 12.53
C LYS A 20 -4.16 8.66 12.97
N ALA A 21 -5.31 8.62 12.30
CA ALA A 21 -6.35 7.65 12.60
C ALA A 21 -5.86 6.23 12.30
N ASN A 22 -5.10 6.05 11.24
CA ASN A 22 -4.56 4.74 10.88
C ASN A 22 -3.56 4.23 11.91
N ILE A 23 -2.69 5.11 12.42
CA ILE A 23 -1.75 4.72 13.47
C ILE A 23 -2.52 4.27 14.71
N LYS A 24 -3.56 5.02 15.09
CA LYS A 24 -4.36 4.69 16.26
C LYS A 24 -5.08 3.36 16.09
N LYS A 25 -5.63 3.10 14.91
CA LYS A 25 -6.44 1.91 14.65
C LYS A 25 -5.59 0.67 14.38
N HIS A 26 -4.52 0.81 13.63
CA HIS A 26 -3.73 -0.32 13.12
C HIS A 26 -2.28 -0.32 13.59
N GLY A 27 -1.80 0.75 14.19
CA GLY A 27 -0.42 0.84 14.66
C GLY A 27 0.59 1.00 13.53
N ILE A 28 0.16 1.41 12.34
CA ILE A 28 1.02 1.51 11.15
C ILE A 28 0.96 2.93 10.64
N ASP A 29 2.14 3.49 10.36
CA ASP A 29 2.30 4.85 9.85
C ASP A 29 2.36 4.82 8.32
N PHE A 30 1.59 5.67 7.67
CA PHE A 30 1.62 5.83 6.20
C PHE A 30 3.02 6.19 5.69
N ALA A 31 3.83 6.84 6.52
CA ALA A 31 5.20 7.18 6.14
C ALA A 31 6.06 5.93 5.87
N ASP A 32 5.66 4.76 6.38
CA ASP A 32 6.37 3.51 6.12
C ASP A 32 6.01 2.88 4.78
N ALA A 33 5.07 3.44 4.03
CA ALA A 33 4.69 2.91 2.73
C ALA A 33 5.88 2.84 1.77
N SER A 34 6.78 3.82 1.82
CA SER A 34 7.96 3.82 0.95
C SER A 34 8.83 2.59 1.15
N LYS A 35 8.92 2.08 2.38
CA LYS A 35 9.67 0.84 2.66
C LYS A 35 9.00 -0.36 2.00
N VAL A 36 7.69 -0.41 2.03
CA VAL A 36 6.92 -1.51 1.45
C VAL A 36 7.13 -1.54 -0.06
N PHE A 37 6.98 -0.39 -0.71
CA PHE A 37 7.11 -0.30 -2.17
C PHE A 37 8.55 -0.48 -2.65
N ALA A 38 9.54 -0.31 -1.78
CA ALA A 38 10.93 -0.56 -2.12
C ALA A 38 11.27 -2.05 -2.18
N GLY A 39 10.46 -2.90 -1.56
CA GLY A 39 10.67 -4.35 -1.56
C GLY A 39 9.71 -5.08 -2.48
N PRO A 40 9.62 -6.41 -2.33
CA PRO A 40 8.69 -7.20 -3.15
C PRO A 40 7.25 -6.89 -2.79
N THR A 41 6.41 -6.72 -3.81
CA THR A 41 5.00 -6.43 -3.63
C THR A 41 4.15 -7.21 -4.61
N PHE A 42 2.89 -7.41 -4.25
CA PHE A 42 1.88 -7.91 -5.14
C PHE A 42 0.73 -6.90 -5.17
N THR A 43 0.43 -6.37 -6.35
CA THR A 43 -0.55 -5.30 -6.52
C THR A 43 -1.66 -5.74 -7.46
N PHE A 44 -2.90 -5.46 -7.08
CA PHE A 44 -4.05 -5.73 -7.92
C PHE A 44 -5.08 -4.62 -7.76
N GLU A 45 -5.98 -4.50 -8.73
CA GLU A 45 -7.01 -3.48 -8.70
C GLU A 45 -8.09 -3.83 -7.67
N ASP A 46 -8.52 -2.83 -6.91
CA ASP A 46 -9.62 -2.98 -5.97
C ASP A 46 -10.93 -2.76 -6.70
N THR A 47 -11.62 -3.85 -7.01
CA THR A 47 -12.87 -3.84 -7.76
C THR A 47 -14.09 -4.10 -6.88
N ARG A 48 -13.92 -4.08 -5.55
CA ARG A 48 -15.02 -4.39 -4.62
C ARG A 48 -16.16 -3.40 -4.69
N PHE A 49 -15.86 -2.15 -5.04
CA PHE A 49 -16.83 -1.06 -5.12
C PHE A 49 -16.60 -0.29 -6.42
N ASP A 50 -17.64 0.45 -6.81
CA ASP A 50 -17.57 1.35 -7.97
C ASP A 50 -17.03 2.70 -7.49
N TYR A 51 -15.72 2.82 -7.44
CA TYR A 51 -15.06 4.06 -7.04
C TYR A 51 -15.04 5.04 -8.21
N GLU A 52 -15.04 6.33 -7.91
CA GLU A 52 -14.88 7.36 -8.93
C GLU A 52 -13.48 7.36 -9.54
N GLU A 53 -12.53 6.75 -8.87
CA GLU A 53 -11.13 6.66 -9.30
C GLU A 53 -10.65 5.22 -9.16
N HIS A 54 -9.61 4.87 -9.90
CA HIS A 54 -9.00 3.55 -9.76
C HIS A 54 -8.29 3.44 -8.42
N ARG A 55 -8.62 2.40 -7.67
CA ARG A 55 -7.94 2.07 -6.42
C ARG A 55 -7.21 0.76 -6.57
N TRP A 56 -6.08 0.69 -5.93
CA TRP A 56 -5.19 -0.45 -5.97
C TRP A 56 -4.97 -0.98 -4.57
N ILE A 57 -4.73 -2.29 -4.49
CA ILE A 57 -4.34 -2.96 -3.26
C ILE A 57 -2.94 -3.50 -3.47
N THR A 58 -2.02 -3.13 -2.59
CA THR A 58 -0.66 -3.67 -2.60
C THR A 58 -0.43 -4.43 -1.31
N ILE A 59 0.06 -5.65 -1.44
CA ILE A 59 0.48 -6.47 -0.31
C ILE A 59 2.00 -6.54 -0.34
N GLY A 60 2.63 -6.26 0.79
CA GLY A 60 4.08 -6.27 0.86
C GLY A 60 4.58 -6.32 2.28
N LEU A 61 5.88 -6.17 2.45
CA LEU A 61 6.53 -6.29 3.75
C LEU A 61 6.83 -4.91 4.33
N CYS A 62 6.43 -4.72 5.57
CA CYS A 62 6.84 -3.58 6.39
C CYS A 62 7.60 -4.16 7.57
N ASP A 63 8.93 -4.08 7.51
CA ASP A 63 9.81 -4.78 8.43
C ASP A 63 9.51 -6.29 8.41
N LEU A 64 9.05 -6.86 9.52
CA LEU A 64 8.75 -8.29 9.61
C LEU A 64 7.27 -8.62 9.41
N SER A 65 6.45 -7.62 9.09
CA SER A 65 5.00 -7.80 8.95
C SER A 65 4.58 -7.71 7.50
N VAL A 66 3.64 -8.55 7.11
CA VAL A 66 2.95 -8.41 5.83
C VAL A 66 1.82 -7.40 6.02
N VAL A 67 1.77 -6.38 5.18
CA VAL A 67 0.77 -5.32 5.27
C VAL A 67 0.02 -5.18 3.95
N VAL A 68 -1.17 -4.61 4.05
CA VAL A 68 -2.05 -4.35 2.92
C VAL A 68 -2.27 -2.85 2.83
N ILE A 69 -1.96 -2.29 1.66
CA ILE A 69 -2.07 -0.86 1.41
C ILE A 69 -3.11 -0.62 0.34
N ALA A 70 -4.11 0.22 0.66
CA ALA A 70 -5.05 0.73 -0.34
C ALA A 70 -4.54 2.10 -0.79
N HIS A 71 -4.49 2.31 -2.10
CA HIS A 71 -3.93 3.54 -2.63
C HIS A 71 -4.48 3.87 -4.01
N THR A 72 -4.30 5.13 -4.42
CA THR A 72 -4.47 5.56 -5.80
C THR A 72 -3.10 5.93 -6.35
N GLU A 73 -2.98 6.00 -7.67
CA GLU A 73 -1.71 6.29 -8.31
C GLU A 73 -1.89 7.27 -9.46
N THR A 74 -0.91 8.14 -9.60
CA THR A 74 -0.69 8.89 -10.82
C THR A 74 0.71 8.53 -11.33
N GLU A 75 1.16 9.20 -12.37
CA GLU A 75 2.46 8.93 -12.98
C GLU A 75 3.62 9.13 -11.98
N ASP A 76 3.48 10.07 -11.06
CA ASP A 76 4.56 10.44 -10.14
C ASP A 76 4.16 10.40 -8.66
N GLU A 77 2.96 9.91 -8.34
CA GLU A 77 2.45 9.96 -6.98
C GLU A 77 1.68 8.69 -6.62
N ILE A 78 1.94 8.20 -5.42
CA ILE A 78 1.13 7.15 -4.79
C ILE A 78 0.46 7.78 -3.59
N HIS A 79 -0.87 7.85 -3.61
CA HIS A 79 -1.66 8.44 -2.53
C HIS A 79 -2.19 7.33 -1.63
N ILE A 80 -1.72 7.31 -0.39
CA ILE A 80 -2.06 6.25 0.57
C ILE A 80 -3.42 6.52 1.19
N ILE A 81 -4.30 5.55 1.13
CA ILE A 81 -5.65 5.62 1.70
C ILE A 81 -5.69 4.90 3.05
N SER A 82 -5.11 3.70 3.13
CA SER A 82 -5.08 2.92 4.37
C SER A 82 -3.93 1.93 4.35
N MET A 83 -3.46 1.56 5.54
CA MET A 83 -2.46 0.51 5.73
C MET A 83 -2.87 -0.33 6.93
N ARG A 84 -2.94 -1.62 6.77
CA ARG A 84 -3.26 -2.55 7.86
C ARG A 84 -2.43 -3.82 7.73
N LYS A 85 -2.38 -4.59 8.81
CA LYS A 85 -1.74 -5.91 8.75
C LYS A 85 -2.56 -6.84 7.88
N ALA A 86 -1.89 -7.72 7.18
CA ALA A 86 -2.52 -8.71 6.32
C ALA A 86 -3.23 -9.77 7.16
N GLU A 87 -4.36 -10.25 6.65
CA GLU A 87 -5.05 -11.41 7.17
C GLU A 87 -4.41 -12.68 6.61
N LYS A 88 -4.79 -13.82 7.17
CA LYS A 88 -4.16 -15.09 6.83
C LYS A 88 -4.19 -15.39 5.33
N HIS A 89 -5.35 -15.19 4.70
CA HIS A 89 -5.48 -15.47 3.26
C HIS A 89 -4.64 -14.49 2.43
N GLU A 90 -4.41 -13.28 2.94
CA GLU A 90 -3.59 -12.29 2.26
C GLU A 90 -2.10 -12.62 2.35
N HIS A 91 -1.65 -13.18 3.48
CA HIS A 91 -0.30 -13.74 3.58
C HIS A 91 -0.09 -14.79 2.49
N LYS A 92 -1.06 -15.67 2.33
CA LYS A 92 -0.98 -16.73 1.32
C LYS A 92 -0.85 -16.15 -0.09
N ILE A 93 -1.71 -15.19 -0.42
CA ILE A 93 -1.66 -14.53 -1.73
C ILE A 93 -0.29 -13.92 -1.97
N PHE A 94 0.25 -13.23 -0.97
CA PHE A 94 1.54 -12.56 -1.09
C PHE A 94 2.66 -13.56 -1.36
N PHE A 95 2.75 -14.59 -0.53
CA PHE A 95 3.86 -15.56 -0.66
C PHE A 95 3.74 -16.43 -1.89
N GLU A 96 2.55 -16.67 -2.40
CA GLU A 96 2.37 -17.43 -3.64
C GLU A 96 2.74 -16.61 -4.89
N ASN A 97 2.87 -15.30 -4.76
CA ASN A 97 3.16 -14.39 -5.88
C ASN A 97 4.53 -13.72 -5.78
N LEU A 98 5.37 -14.22 -4.93
CA LEU A 98 6.76 -13.73 -4.85
C LEU A 98 7.59 -14.21 -6.01
#